data_c618e308df2ffce687243fe8d3693f39
#
_entry.id   c618e308df2ffce687243fe8d3693f39
#
_cell.length_a   1.000
_cell.length_b   1.000
_cell.length_c   1.000
_cell.angle_alpha   90.00
_cell.angle_beta   90.00
_cell.angle_gamma   90.00
#
_symmetry.space_group_name_H-M   'P 1'
#
loop_
_entity.id
_entity.type
_entity.pdbx_description
1 polymer ?
#
loop_
_entity_poly.entity_id
_entity_poly.type
_entity_poly.pdbx_seq_one_letter_code
_entity_poly.pdbx_strand_id
1 'polypeptide(L)'
;MRAELGADDAIVVGNDSGGAISQMLVTSRPERIGRLVLTSCDYRDEFPPAMFAYFKPAARIPGAFKVLMAPMRFRFVRYLPIAFGWLVKRKIDRDAEDSYILPAGVVKGVAADAKRVIAGIDKADLNRAADRLGGFEKPALIAWSREDKLFKPAHAERLAQDLPNARVEWVDDARTFSMEDNPAQLSELIAGFVRQPVPAAAAGSG
;
A
#
# COMPACT_ATOMS: atom_id res chain seq x y z
N MET A 1 -3.50 -7.35 -16.61
CA MET A 1 -4.47 -6.39 -16.05
C MET A 1 -4.97 -5.36 -17.05
N ARG A 2 -4.15 -4.69 -17.85
CA ARG A 2 -4.63 -3.65 -18.79
C ARG A 2 -5.26 -4.19 -20.08
N ALA A 3 -4.70 -5.25 -20.65
CA ALA A 3 -5.31 -5.88 -21.84
C ALA A 3 -6.73 -6.40 -21.56
N GLU A 4 -7.01 -6.69 -20.30
CA GLU A 4 -8.32 -7.19 -19.84
C GLU A 4 -9.30 -6.07 -19.47
N LEU A 5 -8.81 -4.91 -18.99
CA LEU A 5 -9.66 -3.84 -18.49
C LEU A 5 -9.82 -2.67 -19.47
N GLY A 6 -8.99 -2.59 -20.52
CA GLY A 6 -9.04 -1.49 -21.51
C GLY A 6 -8.86 -0.09 -20.90
N ALA A 7 -8.36 0.00 -19.66
CA ALA A 7 -8.26 1.26 -18.93
C ALA A 7 -6.99 2.02 -19.31
N ASP A 8 -7.16 3.13 -19.97
CA ASP A 8 -6.20 4.21 -20.06
C ASP A 8 -6.57 5.24 -18.99
N ASP A 9 -5.58 5.89 -18.38
CA ASP A 9 -5.79 6.93 -17.36
C ASP A 9 -6.37 6.39 -16.02
N ALA A 10 -5.92 5.19 -15.60
CA ALA A 10 -6.37 4.56 -14.37
C ALA A 10 -5.96 5.37 -13.11
N ILE A 11 -6.84 5.38 -12.12
CA ILE A 11 -6.51 5.88 -10.78
C ILE A 11 -6.01 4.70 -9.96
N VAL A 12 -4.77 4.80 -9.47
CA VAL A 12 -4.16 3.76 -8.64
C VAL A 12 -4.15 4.22 -7.20
N VAL A 13 -4.69 3.38 -6.31
CA VAL A 13 -4.69 3.60 -4.85
C VAL A 13 -3.91 2.48 -4.20
N GLY A 14 -2.86 2.80 -3.46
CA GLY A 14 -2.02 1.84 -2.76
C GLY A 14 -1.88 2.15 -1.28
N ASN A 15 -2.04 1.11 -0.44
CA ASN A 15 -1.82 1.14 1.00
C ASN A 15 -0.83 0.05 1.39
N ASP A 16 -0.03 0.24 2.43
CA ASP A 16 0.92 -0.75 2.94
C ASP A 16 1.86 -1.23 1.80
N SER A 17 2.05 -2.51 1.63
CA SER A 17 2.82 -3.10 0.52
C SER A 17 2.18 -2.85 -0.86
N GLY A 18 0.86 -2.58 -0.91
CA GLY A 18 0.18 -2.12 -2.12
C GLY A 18 0.68 -0.75 -2.58
N GLY A 19 1.11 0.11 -1.66
CA GLY A 19 1.76 1.37 -2.00
C GLY A 19 3.14 1.18 -2.64
N ALA A 20 3.95 0.21 -2.17
CA ALA A 20 5.21 -0.15 -2.83
C ALA A 20 4.96 -0.64 -4.27
N ILE A 21 3.97 -1.52 -4.46
CA ILE A 21 3.59 -2.02 -5.78
C ILE A 21 3.11 -0.88 -6.67
N SER A 22 2.36 0.08 -6.12
CA SER A 22 1.88 1.26 -6.86
C SER A 22 3.02 2.15 -7.31
N GLN A 23 4.04 2.38 -6.48
CA GLN A 23 5.25 3.12 -6.84
C GLN A 23 6.00 2.42 -7.99
N MET A 24 6.16 1.10 -7.92
CA MET A 24 6.77 0.33 -9.03
C MET A 24 5.93 0.39 -10.30
N LEU A 25 4.61 0.37 -10.19
CA LEU A 25 3.70 0.42 -11.34
C LEU A 25 3.78 1.77 -12.05
N VAL A 26 3.68 2.89 -11.33
CA VAL A 26 3.70 4.23 -11.94
C VAL A 26 5.05 4.58 -12.56
N THR A 27 6.14 3.98 -12.08
CA THR A 27 7.48 4.19 -12.64
C THR A 27 7.80 3.26 -13.82
N SER A 28 7.08 2.13 -13.93
CA SER A 28 7.26 1.18 -15.05
C SER A 28 6.26 1.39 -16.18
N ARG A 29 5.11 1.98 -15.89
CA ARG A 29 4.01 2.18 -16.86
C ARG A 29 3.29 3.53 -16.63
N PRO A 30 4.02 4.66 -16.58
CA PRO A 30 3.44 5.97 -16.25
C PRO A 30 2.35 6.41 -17.22
N GLU A 31 2.45 6.01 -18.48
CA GLU A 31 1.49 6.34 -19.53
C GLU A 31 0.07 5.83 -19.25
N ARG A 32 -0.06 4.84 -18.40
CA ARG A 32 -1.33 4.16 -18.11
C ARG A 32 -2.08 4.68 -16.90
N ILE A 33 -1.40 5.46 -16.11
CA ILE A 33 -1.90 5.90 -14.81
C ILE A 33 -2.23 7.38 -14.92
N GLY A 34 -3.47 7.75 -14.62
CA GLY A 34 -3.91 9.14 -14.60
C GLY A 34 -3.64 9.84 -13.28
N ARG A 35 -3.80 9.11 -12.20
CA ARG A 35 -3.61 9.62 -10.84
C ARG A 35 -3.05 8.55 -9.92
N LEU A 36 -2.26 8.98 -8.94
CA LEU A 36 -1.73 8.11 -7.88
C LEU A 36 -2.27 8.56 -6.53
N VAL A 37 -2.73 7.61 -5.72
CA VAL A 37 -3.02 7.82 -4.30
C VAL A 37 -2.19 6.84 -3.49
N LEU A 38 -1.38 7.35 -2.58
CA LEU A 38 -0.63 6.54 -1.62
C LEU A 38 -1.13 6.83 -0.22
N THR A 39 -1.47 5.78 0.50
CA THR A 39 -1.85 5.88 1.91
C THR A 39 -0.87 5.05 2.72
N SER A 40 -0.39 5.56 3.82
CA SER A 40 0.52 4.87 4.76
C SER A 40 1.14 3.59 4.21
N CYS A 41 2.32 3.68 3.60
CA CYS A 41 2.87 2.57 2.81
C CYS A 41 4.40 2.47 2.91
N ASP A 42 4.91 1.35 2.43
CA ASP A 42 6.35 1.11 2.28
C ASP A 42 7.01 2.19 1.41
N TYR A 43 8.20 2.57 1.82
CA TYR A 43 9.01 3.54 1.10
C TYR A 43 10.51 3.21 1.25
N ARG A 44 11.21 3.11 0.12
CA ARG A 44 12.67 2.87 0.03
C ARG A 44 13.14 1.66 0.86
N ASP A 45 14.22 1.82 1.62
CA ASP A 45 14.90 0.75 2.36
C ASP A 45 14.06 0.11 3.49
N GLU A 46 12.93 0.70 3.87
CA GLU A 46 12.03 0.14 4.88
C GLU A 46 11.05 -0.91 4.33
N PHE A 47 11.30 -1.45 3.14
CA PHE A 47 10.51 -2.50 2.50
C PHE A 47 11.20 -3.88 2.52
N PRO A 48 10.59 -4.94 3.06
CA PRO A 48 9.44 -4.89 3.98
C PRO A 48 9.87 -4.32 5.34
N PRO A 49 8.93 -3.81 6.15
CA PRO A 49 9.26 -3.38 7.51
C PRO A 49 9.95 -4.51 8.28
N ALA A 50 10.99 -4.18 9.05
CA ALA A 50 11.86 -5.15 9.71
C ALA A 50 11.10 -6.18 10.55
N MET A 51 9.99 -5.75 11.19
CA MET A 51 9.14 -6.63 11.99
C MET A 51 8.44 -7.73 11.18
N PHE A 52 8.33 -7.59 9.85
CA PHE A 52 7.73 -8.58 8.95
C PHE A 52 8.77 -9.36 8.13
N ALA A 53 10.07 -9.15 8.37
CA ALA A 53 11.13 -9.83 7.60
C ALA A 53 11.06 -11.37 7.67
N TYR A 54 10.46 -11.92 8.74
CA TYR A 54 10.26 -13.36 8.90
C TYR A 54 9.28 -13.99 7.89
N PHE A 55 8.42 -13.19 7.26
CA PHE A 55 7.50 -13.72 6.23
C PHE A 55 8.24 -14.26 5.01
N LYS A 56 9.33 -13.63 4.60
CA LYS A 56 10.08 -14.03 3.40
C LYS A 56 10.66 -15.44 3.50
N PRO A 57 11.39 -15.84 4.57
CA PRO A 57 11.80 -17.22 4.74
C PRO A 57 10.61 -18.18 4.92
N ALA A 58 9.55 -17.78 5.66
CA ALA A 58 8.38 -18.62 5.84
C ALA A 58 7.66 -18.94 4.51
N ALA A 59 7.64 -18.00 3.56
CA ALA A 59 7.06 -18.23 2.24
C ALA A 59 7.84 -19.27 1.40
N ARG A 60 9.14 -19.42 1.64
CA ARG A 60 10.04 -20.31 0.88
C ARG A 60 10.13 -21.70 1.48
N ILE A 61 9.97 -21.86 2.78
CA ILE A 61 10.09 -23.15 3.48
C ILE A 61 8.76 -23.91 3.37
N PRO A 62 8.73 -25.14 2.86
CA PRO A 62 7.52 -25.96 2.80
C PRO A 62 6.83 -26.08 4.15
N GLY A 63 5.54 -25.79 4.21
CA GLY A 63 4.75 -25.87 5.44
C GLY A 63 4.88 -24.69 6.41
N ALA A 64 5.98 -23.93 6.41
CA ALA A 64 6.22 -22.85 7.37
C ALA A 64 5.17 -21.74 7.28
N PHE A 65 4.74 -21.35 6.10
CA PHE A 65 3.68 -20.35 5.93
C PHE A 65 2.36 -20.78 6.55
N LYS A 66 2.00 -22.07 6.41
CA LYS A 66 0.79 -22.63 7.04
C LYS A 66 0.88 -22.59 8.57
N VAL A 67 2.04 -22.94 9.11
CA VAL A 67 2.29 -22.90 10.56
C VAL A 67 2.21 -21.47 11.07
N LEU A 68 2.78 -20.52 10.34
CA LEU A 68 2.75 -19.09 10.66
C LEU A 68 1.32 -18.54 10.67
N MET A 69 0.49 -18.93 9.69
CA MET A 69 -0.89 -18.46 9.58
C MET A 69 -1.86 -19.18 10.53
N ALA A 70 -1.53 -20.35 11.04
CA ALA A 70 -2.43 -21.15 11.88
C ALA A 70 -2.92 -20.43 13.16
N PRO A 71 -2.10 -19.66 13.90
CA PRO A 71 -2.55 -18.92 15.07
C PRO A 71 -3.52 -17.78 14.74
N MET A 72 -3.51 -17.25 13.48
CA MET A 72 -4.38 -16.17 13.04
C MET A 72 -5.87 -16.53 13.04
N ARG A 73 -6.23 -17.81 13.20
CA ARG A 73 -7.61 -18.23 13.46
C ARG A 73 -8.17 -17.67 14.77
N PHE A 74 -7.30 -17.33 15.73
CA PHE A 74 -7.69 -16.74 17.01
C PHE A 74 -7.64 -15.22 16.93
N ARG A 75 -8.77 -14.54 17.16
CA ARG A 75 -8.86 -13.07 17.01
C ARG A 75 -7.88 -12.31 17.90
N PHE A 76 -7.62 -12.74 19.12
CA PHE A 76 -6.68 -12.06 20.01
C PHE A 76 -5.26 -12.05 19.45
N VAL A 77 -4.86 -13.08 18.69
CA VAL A 77 -3.53 -13.14 18.03
C VAL A 77 -3.42 -12.10 16.93
N ARG A 78 -4.51 -11.83 16.23
CA ARG A 78 -4.55 -10.84 15.14
C ARG A 78 -4.25 -9.42 15.59
N TYR A 79 -4.52 -9.10 16.87
CA TYR A 79 -4.26 -7.79 17.46
C TYR A 79 -2.93 -7.68 18.20
N LEU A 80 -2.07 -8.69 18.09
CA LEU A 80 -0.68 -8.55 18.51
C LEU A 80 0.07 -7.56 17.59
N PRO A 81 1.14 -6.90 18.09
CA PRO A 81 1.95 -5.96 17.29
C PRO A 81 2.48 -6.54 15.97
N ILE A 82 2.76 -7.84 15.93
CA ILE A 82 3.24 -8.58 14.75
C ILE A 82 2.13 -8.88 13.71
N ALA A 83 0.91 -8.41 13.93
CA ALA A 83 -0.21 -8.53 13.02
C ALA A 83 -0.93 -7.17 12.92
N PHE A 84 -2.25 -7.10 13.18
CA PHE A 84 -3.00 -5.84 13.07
C PHE A 84 -2.78 -4.84 14.21
N GLY A 85 -2.19 -5.25 15.35
CA GLY A 85 -2.15 -4.40 16.55
C GLY A 85 -1.41 -3.06 16.37
N TRP A 86 -0.51 -2.94 15.41
CA TRP A 86 0.11 -1.68 15.03
C TRP A 86 -0.52 -1.04 13.81
N LEU A 87 -1.26 -1.80 13.02
CA LEU A 87 -1.85 -1.34 11.75
C LEU A 87 -3.17 -0.60 11.95
N VAL A 88 -3.91 -0.91 13.04
CA VAL A 88 -5.21 -0.28 13.34
C VAL A 88 -5.26 0.28 14.76
N LYS A 89 -6.10 1.29 14.96
CA LYS A 89 -6.44 1.83 16.30
C LYS A 89 -7.61 1.09 16.90
N ARG A 90 -8.55 0.66 16.07
CA ARG A 90 -9.80 0.02 16.45
C ARG A 90 -9.84 -1.41 15.95
N LYS A 91 -10.70 -2.21 16.57
CA LYS A 91 -10.97 -3.55 16.06
C LYS A 91 -11.74 -3.43 14.74
N ILE A 92 -11.22 -4.10 13.73
CA ILE A 92 -11.86 -4.23 12.42
C ILE A 92 -13.19 -5.00 12.60
N ASP A 93 -14.18 -4.69 11.77
CA ASP A 93 -15.39 -5.51 11.67
C ASP A 93 -15.02 -6.97 11.47
N ARG A 94 -15.82 -7.88 12.07
CA ARG A 94 -15.46 -9.29 12.10
C ARG A 94 -15.37 -9.91 10.71
N ASP A 95 -16.34 -9.62 9.87
CA ASP A 95 -16.43 -10.23 8.54
C ASP A 95 -15.33 -9.68 7.62
N ALA A 96 -15.02 -8.38 7.73
CA ALA A 96 -13.90 -7.76 7.05
C ALA A 96 -12.55 -8.36 7.51
N GLU A 97 -12.33 -8.46 8.83
CA GLU A 97 -11.12 -9.06 9.41
C GLU A 97 -10.94 -10.52 8.96
N ASP A 98 -12.00 -11.32 8.99
CA ASP A 98 -11.98 -12.71 8.55
C ASP A 98 -11.68 -12.81 7.04
N SER A 99 -12.19 -11.90 6.22
CA SER A 99 -11.91 -11.85 4.78
C SER A 99 -10.45 -11.55 4.45
N TYR A 100 -9.75 -10.79 5.29
CA TYR A 100 -8.32 -10.49 5.12
C TYR A 100 -7.41 -11.66 5.46
N ILE A 101 -7.77 -12.44 6.47
CA ILE A 101 -6.87 -13.43 7.07
C ILE A 101 -7.16 -14.85 6.65
N LEU A 102 -8.43 -15.28 6.74
CA LEU A 102 -8.77 -16.70 6.62
C LEU A 102 -8.48 -17.29 5.24
N PRO A 103 -8.70 -16.58 4.11
CA PRO A 103 -8.44 -17.16 2.80
C PRO A 103 -7.00 -17.63 2.62
N ALA A 104 -6.02 -16.91 3.15
CA ALA A 104 -4.60 -17.30 3.07
C ALA A 104 -4.28 -18.60 3.86
N GLY A 105 -5.11 -18.92 4.86
CA GLY A 105 -4.96 -20.15 5.67
C GLY A 105 -5.68 -21.37 5.12
N VAL A 106 -6.79 -21.16 4.38
CA VAL A 106 -7.72 -22.24 4.00
C VAL A 106 -7.84 -22.47 2.49
N VAL A 107 -7.61 -21.44 1.67
CA VAL A 107 -7.72 -21.53 0.21
C VAL A 107 -6.34 -21.71 -0.41
N LYS A 108 -6.09 -22.89 -0.98
CA LYS A 108 -4.75 -23.25 -1.54
C LYS A 108 -4.24 -22.22 -2.58
N GLY A 109 -5.11 -21.72 -3.45
CA GLY A 109 -4.77 -20.72 -4.47
C GLY A 109 -4.29 -19.41 -3.84
N VAL A 110 -5.06 -18.88 -2.87
CA VAL A 110 -4.72 -17.64 -2.15
C VAL A 110 -3.41 -17.80 -1.37
N ALA A 111 -3.23 -18.94 -0.68
CA ALA A 111 -1.98 -19.22 0.03
C ALA A 111 -0.78 -19.31 -0.93
N ALA A 112 -0.96 -19.86 -2.13
CA ALA A 112 0.10 -19.95 -3.13
C ALA A 112 0.47 -18.57 -3.68
N ASP A 113 -0.52 -17.73 -3.95
CA ASP A 113 -0.32 -16.36 -4.43
C ASP A 113 0.32 -15.48 -3.36
N ALA A 114 -0.15 -15.52 -2.12
CA ALA A 114 0.46 -14.82 -1.00
C ALA A 114 1.94 -15.19 -0.84
N LYS A 115 2.28 -16.47 -0.91
CA LYS A 115 3.68 -16.92 -0.84
C LYS A 115 4.52 -16.40 -2.00
N ARG A 116 3.97 -16.37 -3.24
CA ARG A 116 4.70 -15.83 -4.40
C ARG A 116 4.98 -14.33 -4.24
N VAL A 117 3.98 -13.56 -3.83
CA VAL A 117 4.14 -12.12 -3.59
C VAL A 117 5.20 -11.88 -2.51
N ILE A 118 5.07 -12.53 -1.34
CA ILE A 118 6.00 -12.36 -0.22
C ILE A 118 7.43 -12.80 -0.59
N ALA A 119 7.58 -13.91 -1.29
CA ALA A 119 8.90 -14.40 -1.73
C ALA A 119 9.55 -13.46 -2.75
N GLY A 120 8.74 -12.75 -3.55
CA GLY A 120 9.18 -11.80 -4.56
C GLY A 120 9.49 -10.40 -4.03
N ILE A 121 9.19 -10.08 -2.77
CA ILE A 121 9.53 -8.79 -2.18
C ILE A 121 11.03 -8.54 -2.24
N ASP A 122 11.44 -7.45 -2.91
CA ASP A 122 12.81 -6.99 -2.94
C ASP A 122 12.88 -5.47 -2.76
N LYS A 123 13.58 -5.03 -1.71
CA LYS A 123 13.78 -3.61 -1.43
C LYS A 123 14.51 -2.88 -2.56
N ALA A 124 15.37 -3.59 -3.29
CA ALA A 124 16.08 -2.99 -4.42
C ALA A 124 15.12 -2.59 -5.56
N ASP A 125 14.02 -3.34 -5.75
CA ASP A 125 13.00 -2.98 -6.73
C ASP A 125 12.27 -1.70 -6.32
N LEU A 126 11.91 -1.56 -5.04
CA LEU A 126 11.27 -0.35 -4.53
C LEU A 126 12.22 0.85 -4.58
N ASN A 127 13.49 0.67 -4.21
CA ASN A 127 14.49 1.75 -4.30
C ASN A 127 14.64 2.25 -5.73
N ARG A 128 14.76 1.33 -6.70
CA ARG A 128 14.80 1.70 -8.14
C ARG A 128 13.53 2.44 -8.60
N ALA A 129 12.37 2.06 -8.09
CA ALA A 129 11.14 2.77 -8.36
C ALA A 129 11.16 4.16 -7.73
N ALA A 130 11.53 4.27 -6.46
CA ALA A 130 11.61 5.55 -5.75
C ALA A 130 12.55 6.56 -6.45
N ASP A 131 13.68 6.11 -6.98
CA ASP A 131 14.62 6.95 -7.74
C ASP A 131 14.05 7.47 -9.09
N ARG A 132 12.94 6.89 -9.56
CA ARG A 132 12.25 7.25 -10.80
C ARG A 132 10.92 7.97 -10.59
N LEU A 133 10.47 8.17 -9.35
CA LEU A 133 9.20 8.83 -9.06
C LEU A 133 9.13 10.24 -9.63
N GLY A 134 10.27 10.94 -9.73
CA GLY A 134 10.36 12.27 -10.35
C GLY A 134 9.91 12.33 -11.81
N GLY A 135 9.89 11.20 -12.51
CA GLY A 135 9.33 11.11 -13.87
C GLY A 135 7.82 10.91 -13.94
N PHE A 136 7.12 10.76 -12.81
CA PHE A 136 5.67 10.69 -12.78
C PHE A 136 5.07 12.09 -12.57
N GLU A 137 4.82 12.81 -13.66
CA GLU A 137 4.34 14.18 -13.66
C GLU A 137 2.83 14.34 -13.47
N LYS A 138 2.09 13.23 -13.34
CA LYS A 138 0.64 13.27 -13.12
C LYS A 138 0.30 13.51 -11.65
N PRO A 139 -0.93 13.98 -11.32
CA PRO A 139 -1.30 14.28 -9.95
C PRO A 139 -1.16 13.10 -9.00
N ALA A 140 -0.60 13.35 -7.83
CA ALA A 140 -0.49 12.38 -6.75
C ALA A 140 -1.05 12.93 -5.43
N LEU A 141 -1.77 12.09 -4.69
CA LEU A 141 -2.23 12.34 -3.34
C LEU A 141 -1.52 11.39 -2.37
N ILE A 142 -0.92 11.94 -1.35
CA ILE A 142 -0.33 11.18 -0.24
C ILE A 142 -1.21 11.40 0.99
N ALA A 143 -2.16 10.48 1.22
CA ALA A 143 -3.09 10.53 2.35
C ALA A 143 -2.53 9.68 3.49
N TRP A 144 -1.81 10.31 4.43
CA TRP A 144 -1.04 9.59 5.45
C TRP A 144 -1.65 9.71 6.84
N SER A 145 -1.63 8.63 7.59
CA SER A 145 -2.13 8.61 8.96
C SER A 145 -1.14 9.27 9.92
N ARG A 146 -1.63 10.25 10.71
CA ARG A 146 -0.78 10.97 11.69
C ARG A 146 -0.21 10.08 12.77
N GLU A 147 -0.97 9.07 13.17
CA GLU A 147 -0.62 8.18 14.29
C GLU A 147 -0.08 6.83 13.83
N ASP A 148 0.43 6.77 12.59
CA ASP A 148 1.01 5.55 12.04
C ASP A 148 2.21 5.11 12.88
N LYS A 149 2.18 3.83 13.30
CA LYS A 149 3.25 3.22 14.11
C LYS A 149 4.23 2.41 13.27
N LEU A 150 3.81 2.03 12.06
CA LEU A 150 4.61 1.21 11.16
C LEU A 150 5.33 2.08 10.15
N PHE A 151 4.61 2.96 9.47
CA PHE A 151 5.15 3.86 8.45
C PHE A 151 5.22 5.28 8.97
N LYS A 152 6.45 5.78 9.20
CA LYS A 152 6.67 7.10 9.80
C LYS A 152 6.06 8.22 8.98
N PRO A 153 5.40 9.22 9.61
CA PRO A 153 4.86 10.39 8.90
C PRO A 153 5.89 11.11 8.01
N ALA A 154 7.17 11.12 8.39
CA ALA A 154 8.25 11.68 7.58
C ALA A 154 8.40 11.04 6.19
N HIS A 155 7.89 9.82 5.98
CA HIS A 155 7.88 9.18 4.65
C HIS A 155 6.89 9.87 3.71
N ALA A 156 5.76 10.38 4.22
CA ALA A 156 4.81 11.15 3.42
C ALA A 156 5.46 12.40 2.82
N GLU A 157 6.22 13.13 3.63
CA GLU A 157 6.92 14.33 3.18
C GLU A 157 8.01 14.03 2.15
N ARG A 158 8.76 12.94 2.35
CA ARG A 158 9.77 12.49 1.38
C ARG A 158 9.16 12.04 0.07
N LEU A 159 8.08 11.25 0.10
CA LEU A 159 7.34 10.86 -1.09
C LEU A 159 6.82 12.07 -1.87
N ALA A 160 6.36 13.11 -1.16
CA ALA A 160 5.95 14.36 -1.79
C ALA A 160 7.10 15.12 -2.45
N GLN A 161 8.32 14.99 -1.91
CA GLN A 161 9.52 15.57 -2.54
C GLN A 161 9.95 14.79 -3.78
N ASP A 162 9.76 13.46 -3.78
CA ASP A 162 10.10 12.61 -4.92
C ASP A 162 9.10 12.70 -6.08
N LEU A 163 7.85 13.14 -5.83
CA LEU A 163 6.76 13.23 -6.79
C LEU A 163 6.46 14.69 -7.14
N PRO A 164 6.70 15.15 -8.40
CA PRO A 164 6.63 16.58 -8.77
C PRO A 164 5.27 17.24 -8.50
N ASN A 165 4.17 16.50 -8.68
CA ASN A 165 2.80 17.00 -8.55
C ASN A 165 2.05 16.30 -7.41
N ALA A 166 2.75 16.04 -6.30
CA ALA A 166 2.17 15.45 -5.11
C ALA A 166 1.70 16.50 -4.09
N ARG A 167 0.66 16.16 -3.36
CA ARG A 167 0.28 16.85 -2.12
C ARG A 167 0.10 15.85 -0.99
N VAL A 168 0.41 16.30 0.22
CA VAL A 168 0.19 15.52 1.45
C VAL A 168 -1.10 15.98 2.11
N GLU A 169 -1.93 15.02 2.47
CA GLU A 169 -3.11 15.21 3.31
C GLU A 169 -3.04 14.23 4.48
N TRP A 170 -3.42 14.70 5.66
CA TRP A 170 -3.32 13.90 6.86
C TRP A 170 -4.65 13.29 7.24
N VAL A 171 -4.63 11.99 7.53
CA VAL A 171 -5.78 11.27 8.09
C VAL A 171 -5.61 11.21 9.60
N ASP A 172 -6.54 11.82 10.31
CA ASP A 172 -6.55 11.86 11.76
C ASP A 172 -7.19 10.61 12.35
N ASP A 173 -6.85 10.30 13.60
CA ASP A 173 -7.43 9.20 14.36
C ASP A 173 -7.32 7.83 13.65
N ALA A 174 -6.22 7.63 12.91
CA ALA A 174 -5.95 6.45 12.12
C ALA A 174 -4.49 6.02 12.21
N ARG A 175 -4.26 4.74 11.94
CA ARG A 175 -2.94 4.14 11.68
C ARG A 175 -2.86 3.68 10.23
N THR A 176 -1.98 2.72 9.94
CA THR A 176 -1.70 2.21 8.59
C THR A 176 -2.97 1.87 7.81
N PHE A 177 -3.95 1.22 8.44
CA PHE A 177 -5.22 0.87 7.82
C PHE A 177 -6.26 1.98 8.07
N SER A 178 -5.99 3.15 7.51
CA SER A 178 -6.89 4.31 7.61
C SER A 178 -8.28 4.04 7.02
N MET A 179 -8.40 3.11 6.07
CA MET A 179 -9.68 2.66 5.52
C MET A 179 -10.55 1.92 6.56
N GLU A 180 -9.95 1.39 7.63
CA GLU A 180 -10.65 0.75 8.74
C GLU A 180 -10.85 1.70 9.93
N ASP A 181 -9.86 2.57 10.19
CA ASP A 181 -9.89 3.46 11.33
C ASP A 181 -10.72 4.72 11.09
N ASN A 182 -10.60 5.35 9.92
CA ASN A 182 -11.31 6.57 9.55
C ASN A 182 -11.71 6.59 8.07
N PRO A 183 -12.60 5.66 7.64
CA PRO A 183 -13.01 5.53 6.24
C PRO A 183 -13.70 6.79 5.69
N ALA A 184 -14.41 7.54 6.53
CA ALA A 184 -15.10 8.75 6.09
C ALA A 184 -14.13 9.81 5.61
N GLN A 185 -13.14 10.19 6.43
CA GLN A 185 -12.13 11.18 6.07
C GLN A 185 -11.30 10.72 4.87
N LEU A 186 -10.85 9.46 4.85
CA LEU A 186 -10.08 8.93 3.72
C LEU A 186 -10.87 8.98 2.42
N SER A 187 -12.16 8.59 2.46
CA SER A 187 -13.03 8.62 1.28
C SER A 187 -13.25 10.04 0.76
N GLU A 188 -13.43 11.01 1.64
CA GLU A 188 -13.56 12.42 1.27
C GLU A 188 -12.31 12.95 0.60
N LEU A 189 -11.12 12.66 1.15
CA LEU A 189 -9.84 13.07 0.58
C LEU A 189 -9.64 12.48 -0.82
N ILE A 190 -9.87 11.18 -0.99
CA ILE A 190 -9.74 10.50 -2.28
C ILE A 190 -10.77 11.03 -3.28
N ALA A 191 -12.05 11.12 -2.90
CA ALA A 191 -13.09 11.61 -3.78
C ALA A 191 -12.88 13.07 -4.19
N GLY A 192 -12.45 13.92 -3.25
CA GLY A 192 -12.09 15.30 -3.54
C GLY A 192 -10.91 15.40 -4.52
N PHE A 193 -9.90 14.56 -4.36
CA PHE A 193 -8.76 14.50 -5.26
C PHE A 193 -9.13 14.02 -6.68
N VAL A 194 -9.95 13.00 -6.76
CA VAL A 194 -10.37 12.41 -8.05
C VAL A 194 -11.21 13.38 -8.88
N ARG A 195 -12.06 14.19 -8.23
CA ARG A 195 -12.92 15.18 -8.91
C ARG A 195 -12.18 16.42 -9.41
N GLN A 196 -10.95 16.67 -8.98
CA GLN A 196 -10.19 17.83 -9.46
C GLN A 196 -9.87 17.65 -10.95
N PRO A 197 -9.97 18.74 -11.75
CA PRO A 197 -9.47 18.70 -13.12
C PRO A 197 -8.00 18.28 -13.14
N VAL A 198 -7.60 17.44 -14.10
CA VAL A 198 -6.19 17.20 -14.35
C VAL A 198 -5.62 18.50 -14.95
N PRO A 199 -4.59 19.10 -14.37
CA PRO A 199 -3.94 20.24 -15.01
C PRO A 199 -3.56 19.82 -16.45
N ALA A 200 -3.92 20.63 -17.44
CA ALA A 200 -3.44 20.42 -18.79
C ALA A 200 -1.90 20.35 -18.72
N ALA A 201 -1.32 19.28 -19.27
CA ALA A 201 0.12 19.20 -19.39
C ALA A 201 0.60 20.51 -19.99
N ALA A 202 1.54 21.21 -19.34
CA ALA A 202 2.11 22.43 -19.89
C ALA A 202 2.61 22.08 -21.30
N ALA A 203 1.96 22.65 -22.32
CA ALA A 203 2.34 22.43 -23.69
C ALA A 203 3.82 22.81 -23.78
N GLY A 204 4.66 21.81 -24.08
CA GLY A 204 6.09 22.02 -24.15
C GLY A 204 6.38 23.22 -25.03
N SER A 205 6.98 24.24 -24.44
CA SER A 205 7.65 25.30 -25.17
C SER A 205 8.79 24.64 -25.92
N GLY A 206 8.59 24.48 -27.25
CA GLY A 206 9.56 23.99 -28.21
C GLY A 206 10.82 24.84 -28.28
#